data_35415d8e41facbfaec3308031c2807f6
#
_entry.id   35415d8e41facbfaec3308031c2807f6
#
_cell.length_a   1.000
_cell.length_b   1.000
_cell.length_c   1.000
_cell.angle_alpha   90.00
_cell.angle_beta   90.00
_cell.angle_gamma   90.00
#
_symmetry.space_group_name_H-M   'P 1'
#
loop_
_entity.id
_entity.type
_entity.pdbx_description
1 polymer ?
#
loop_
_entity_poly.entity_id
_entity_poly.type
_entity_poly.pdbx_seq_one_letter_code
_entity_poly.pdbx_strand_id
1 'polypeptide(L)'
;MYTALAAAPTLDTGNTAWLLCSTALVLLMTPGLALFYGGMNRSKSVLNMMMMSFSCIGLISVLWVIYGFSFAFGTNSSTGTNNIIGSFQYLATKNFANEIWTVGGAPIGIPTYVVLAFQMMFAIITVALISGSISDRAKFSGWMIFAFGWFTIVYVPVAHWIWGGGFIGAKLHAEDFAGGTAVHINAGSAAFALAIVLGRRVGWPKQTFKPHNVPMVALGAGLLWFGWFGFNAGSELTADKSTAIAFVNTQDATAAALLGWIIVEWIRTKKPTMIGASSGAVAGLVAITPSCAFVSPLGAVGLGLVAGALCALACGLKYRFSVDDSLDVFGVHFVGGWIGSLSIGLIGTTAFNGLSSKGLFYGGGITQLGRQALCSGIVTVFSFTIALILGFLIEKTIGFRVSNDVEIDGIDVAEHSESAYEFGPTSGGAGAFALAGVGESKKPEVSEESGDAPVLESADAT
;
A
#
# COMPACT_ATOMS: atom_id res chain seq x y z
N MET A 1 49.18 -21.18 15.50
CA MET A 1 48.29 -20.03 15.31
C MET A 1 46.89 -20.58 15.32
N TYR A 2 46.23 -20.56 16.48
CA TYR A 2 44.83 -21.03 16.61
C TYR A 2 43.94 -19.94 16.05
N THR A 3 43.39 -20.14 14.87
CA THR A 3 42.25 -19.36 14.41
C THR A 3 41.12 -19.66 15.37
N ALA A 4 40.76 -18.66 16.20
CA ALA A 4 39.55 -18.73 17.00
C ALA A 4 38.40 -18.99 16.00
N LEU A 5 37.77 -20.17 16.09
CA LEU A 5 36.52 -20.45 15.41
C LEU A 5 35.54 -19.36 15.94
N ALA A 6 35.13 -18.50 15.06
CA ALA A 6 34.06 -17.57 15.40
C ALA A 6 32.89 -18.42 15.93
N ALA A 7 32.41 -18.11 17.14
CA ALA A 7 31.23 -18.76 17.68
C ALA A 7 30.10 -18.70 16.67
N ALA A 8 29.38 -19.79 16.45
CA ALA A 8 28.22 -19.80 15.57
C ALA A 8 27.26 -18.70 16.06
N PRO A 9 26.67 -17.90 15.15
CA PRO A 9 25.76 -16.82 15.52
C PRO A 9 24.61 -17.40 16.35
N THR A 10 24.42 -16.86 17.54
CA THR A 10 23.38 -17.32 18.49
C THR A 10 22.05 -16.66 18.14
N LEU A 11 20.97 -17.42 18.27
CA LEU A 11 19.61 -16.92 18.13
C LEU A 11 19.31 -15.93 19.26
N ASP A 12 18.80 -14.75 18.89
CA ASP A 12 18.22 -13.78 19.83
C ASP A 12 16.71 -13.97 19.87
N THR A 13 16.20 -14.44 20.99
CA THR A 13 14.77 -14.75 21.16
C THR A 13 13.92 -13.47 21.25
N GLY A 14 14.45 -12.38 21.80
CA GLY A 14 13.77 -11.09 21.88
C GLY A 14 13.56 -10.45 20.51
N ASN A 15 14.63 -10.36 19.73
CA ASN A 15 14.59 -9.85 18.37
C ASN A 15 13.68 -10.71 17.48
N THR A 16 13.79 -12.04 17.59
CA THR A 16 12.96 -12.98 16.82
C THR A 16 11.47 -12.83 17.16
N ALA A 17 11.13 -12.78 18.46
CA ALA A 17 9.74 -12.61 18.90
C ALA A 17 9.18 -11.25 18.47
N TRP A 18 9.97 -10.18 18.57
CA TRP A 18 9.58 -8.85 18.13
C TRP A 18 9.28 -8.83 16.61
N LEU A 19 10.15 -9.42 15.81
CA LEU A 19 9.98 -9.40 14.35
C LEU A 19 8.81 -10.30 13.89
N LEU A 20 8.56 -11.44 14.54
CA LEU A 20 7.38 -12.27 14.29
C LEU A 20 6.09 -11.50 14.61
N CYS A 21 6.04 -10.83 15.76
CA CYS A 21 4.91 -9.99 16.14
C CYS A 21 4.71 -8.84 15.13
N SER A 22 5.78 -8.14 14.77
CA SER A 22 5.77 -7.07 13.78
C SER A 22 5.28 -7.56 12.41
N THR A 23 5.69 -8.77 11.99
CA THR A 23 5.22 -9.40 10.75
C THR A 23 3.70 -9.58 10.75
N ALA A 24 3.13 -10.09 11.85
CA ALA A 24 1.67 -10.26 11.98
C ALA A 24 0.94 -8.91 11.99
N LEU A 25 1.51 -7.89 12.65
CA LEU A 25 0.97 -6.53 12.67
C LEU A 25 0.93 -5.93 11.24
N VAL A 26 2.00 -6.09 10.46
CA VAL A 26 2.04 -5.58 9.07
C VAL A 26 1.10 -6.36 8.15
N LEU A 27 0.94 -7.68 8.34
CA LEU A 27 -0.06 -8.45 7.61
C LEU A 27 -1.47 -7.88 7.82
N LEU A 28 -1.81 -7.52 9.06
CA LEU A 28 -3.11 -6.94 9.41
C LEU A 28 -3.39 -5.62 8.65
N MET A 29 -2.36 -4.91 8.21
CA MET A 29 -2.54 -3.66 7.47
C MET A 29 -3.20 -3.87 6.10
N THR A 30 -2.98 -5.00 5.43
CA THR A 30 -3.61 -5.24 4.12
C THR A 30 -5.12 -5.44 4.22
N PRO A 31 -5.68 -6.26 5.12
CA PRO A 31 -7.11 -6.24 5.44
C PRO A 31 -7.61 -4.86 5.93
N GLY A 32 -6.82 -4.16 6.75
CA GLY A 32 -7.13 -2.80 7.17
C GLY A 32 -7.27 -1.84 6.00
N LEU A 33 -6.37 -1.92 5.01
CA LEU A 33 -6.43 -1.16 3.78
C LEU A 33 -7.67 -1.50 2.95
N ALA A 34 -8.00 -2.79 2.85
CA ALA A 34 -9.20 -3.25 2.15
C ALA A 34 -10.47 -2.63 2.74
N LEU A 35 -10.56 -2.54 4.08
CA LEU A 35 -11.67 -1.88 4.77
C LEU A 35 -11.64 -0.36 4.58
N PHE A 36 -10.48 0.27 4.69
CA PHE A 36 -10.30 1.70 4.50
C PHE A 36 -10.72 2.13 3.09
N TYR A 37 -10.19 1.46 2.07
CA TYR A 37 -10.53 1.73 0.67
C TYR A 37 -11.96 1.29 0.33
N GLY A 38 -12.36 0.11 0.76
CA GLY A 38 -13.70 -0.41 0.55
C GLY A 38 -14.77 0.53 1.09
N GLY A 39 -14.60 1.04 2.32
CA GLY A 39 -15.53 1.98 2.93
C GLY A 39 -15.67 3.31 2.18
N MET A 40 -14.60 3.77 1.51
CA MET A 40 -14.61 4.98 0.69
C MET A 40 -15.24 4.80 -0.69
N ASN A 41 -15.41 3.57 -1.16
CA ASN A 41 -16.01 3.26 -2.45
C ASN A 41 -17.54 3.41 -2.44
N ARG A 42 -18.13 3.30 -3.65
CA ARG A 42 -19.57 3.09 -3.80
C ARG A 42 -19.94 1.67 -3.37
N SER A 43 -21.14 1.48 -2.80
CA SER A 43 -21.62 0.19 -2.28
C SER A 43 -21.63 -0.96 -3.29
N LYS A 44 -21.63 -0.67 -4.58
CA LYS A 44 -21.66 -1.60 -5.70
C LYS A 44 -20.31 -1.88 -6.36
N SER A 45 -19.23 -1.39 -5.75
CA SER A 45 -17.83 -1.59 -6.19
C SER A 45 -16.90 -1.89 -5.01
N VAL A 46 -17.46 -2.23 -3.87
CA VAL A 46 -16.76 -2.48 -2.60
C VAL A 46 -15.95 -3.76 -2.69
N LEU A 47 -16.58 -4.85 -3.17
CA LEU A 47 -15.94 -6.17 -3.20
C LEU A 47 -14.79 -6.19 -4.19
N ASN A 48 -14.93 -5.57 -5.37
CA ASN A 48 -13.84 -5.45 -6.32
C ASN A 48 -12.63 -4.71 -5.70
N MET A 49 -12.88 -3.61 -4.97
CA MET A 49 -11.81 -2.90 -4.27
C MET A 49 -11.13 -3.74 -3.19
N MET A 50 -11.92 -4.45 -2.39
CA MET A 50 -11.40 -5.34 -1.35
C MET A 50 -10.63 -6.52 -1.97
N MET A 51 -11.14 -7.12 -3.05
CA MET A 51 -10.48 -8.20 -3.79
C MET A 51 -9.15 -7.76 -4.39
N MET A 52 -9.03 -6.53 -4.92
CA MET A 52 -7.77 -6.00 -5.40
C MET A 52 -6.72 -5.91 -4.27
N SER A 53 -7.11 -5.63 -3.04
CA SER A 53 -6.21 -5.62 -1.88
C SER A 53 -5.88 -7.04 -1.38
N PHE A 54 -6.90 -7.89 -1.17
CA PHE A 54 -6.72 -9.24 -0.65
C PHE A 54 -5.96 -10.15 -1.61
N SER A 55 -6.17 -10.03 -2.92
CA SER A 55 -5.44 -10.83 -3.91
C SER A 55 -3.93 -10.59 -3.89
N CYS A 56 -3.49 -9.40 -3.48
CA CYS A 56 -2.07 -9.13 -3.27
C CYS A 56 -1.46 -10.02 -2.19
N ILE A 57 -2.21 -10.37 -1.13
CA ILE A 57 -1.73 -11.29 -0.10
C ILE A 57 -1.35 -12.64 -0.74
N GLY A 58 -2.23 -13.20 -1.56
CA GLY A 58 -1.99 -14.48 -2.23
C GLY A 58 -0.88 -14.39 -3.28
N LEU A 59 -1.03 -13.49 -4.26
CA LEU A 59 -0.13 -13.39 -5.39
C LEU A 59 1.30 -13.05 -4.95
N ILE A 60 1.46 -11.99 -4.18
CA ILE A 60 2.80 -11.48 -3.83
C ILE A 60 3.52 -12.41 -2.87
N SER A 61 2.82 -13.07 -1.93
CA SER A 61 3.45 -14.08 -1.05
C SER A 61 4.08 -15.20 -1.85
N VAL A 62 3.39 -15.73 -2.84
CA VAL A 62 3.90 -16.80 -3.69
C VAL A 62 5.13 -16.33 -4.49
N LEU A 63 5.04 -15.19 -5.15
CA LEU A 63 6.13 -14.65 -5.94
C LEU A 63 7.35 -14.27 -5.08
N TRP A 64 7.11 -13.78 -3.84
CA TRP A 64 8.16 -13.43 -2.91
C TRP A 64 9.00 -14.63 -2.49
N VAL A 65 8.36 -15.75 -2.16
CA VAL A 65 9.03 -17.00 -1.81
C VAL A 65 9.77 -17.59 -3.00
N ILE A 66 9.19 -17.54 -4.20
CA ILE A 66 9.81 -18.13 -5.38
C ILE A 66 11.09 -17.37 -5.77
N TYR A 67 11.02 -16.03 -5.92
CA TYR A 67 12.15 -15.24 -6.42
C TYR A 67 12.29 -13.84 -5.81
N GLY A 68 11.19 -13.24 -5.34
CA GLY A 68 11.18 -11.83 -4.94
C GLY A 68 12.19 -11.50 -3.86
N PHE A 69 12.23 -12.30 -2.79
CA PHE A 69 13.20 -12.13 -1.72
C PHE A 69 14.64 -12.26 -2.22
N SER A 70 14.92 -13.25 -3.08
CA SER A 70 16.24 -13.50 -3.61
C SER A 70 16.77 -12.31 -4.42
N PHE A 71 15.94 -11.74 -5.29
CA PHE A 71 16.33 -10.59 -6.11
C PHE A 71 16.33 -9.27 -5.35
N ALA A 72 15.58 -9.17 -4.26
CA ALA A 72 15.61 -7.99 -3.39
C ALA A 72 16.81 -8.02 -2.42
N PHE A 73 17.12 -9.16 -1.81
CA PHE A 73 18.06 -9.24 -0.68
C PHE A 73 19.26 -10.18 -0.90
N GLY A 74 19.30 -10.93 -1.99
CA GLY A 74 20.46 -11.74 -2.34
C GLY A 74 21.63 -10.86 -2.80
N THR A 75 22.86 -11.26 -2.45
CA THR A 75 24.07 -10.53 -2.84
C THR A 75 24.62 -11.06 -4.16
N ASN A 76 24.92 -10.16 -5.09
CA ASN A 76 25.55 -10.51 -6.35
C ASN A 76 27.06 -10.28 -6.26
N SER A 77 27.85 -11.23 -6.80
CA SER A 77 29.33 -11.14 -6.81
C SER A 77 29.86 -10.01 -7.69
N SER A 78 29.12 -9.65 -8.75
CA SER A 78 29.42 -8.48 -9.58
C SER A 78 28.89 -7.21 -8.93
N THR A 79 29.76 -6.31 -8.56
CA THR A 79 29.37 -5.01 -7.97
C THR A 79 28.44 -4.21 -8.88
N GLY A 80 28.64 -4.26 -10.20
CA GLY A 80 27.78 -3.57 -11.17
C GLY A 80 26.36 -4.12 -11.15
N THR A 81 26.19 -5.43 -11.16
CA THR A 81 24.89 -6.10 -11.09
C THR A 81 24.25 -5.92 -9.71
N ASN A 82 25.03 -6.04 -8.63
CA ASN A 82 24.54 -5.85 -7.27
C ASN A 82 24.02 -4.42 -6.99
N ASN A 83 24.44 -3.42 -7.75
CA ASN A 83 23.86 -2.10 -7.63
C ASN A 83 22.40 -2.05 -8.09
N ILE A 84 21.98 -2.97 -8.97
CA ILE A 84 20.70 -2.93 -9.67
C ILE A 84 19.73 -3.99 -9.15
N ILE A 85 20.23 -5.21 -8.91
CA ILE A 85 19.41 -6.36 -8.51
C ILE A 85 20.24 -7.36 -7.73
N GLY A 86 19.60 -8.10 -6.82
CA GLY A 86 20.20 -9.21 -6.08
C GLY A 86 20.51 -10.42 -6.96
N SER A 87 20.72 -11.55 -6.32
CA SER A 87 21.17 -12.79 -6.98
C SER A 87 20.19 -13.94 -6.78
N PHE A 88 20.52 -15.11 -7.32
CA PHE A 88 19.79 -16.38 -7.10
C PHE A 88 20.11 -17.04 -5.74
N GLN A 89 20.79 -16.35 -4.83
CA GLN A 89 21.26 -16.89 -3.55
C GLN A 89 20.13 -17.53 -2.73
N TYR A 90 18.97 -16.89 -2.69
CA TYR A 90 17.83 -17.29 -1.88
C TYR A 90 16.63 -17.80 -2.71
N LEU A 91 16.84 -18.10 -3.98
CA LEU A 91 15.78 -18.56 -4.88
C LEU A 91 15.04 -19.77 -4.30
N ALA A 92 13.71 -19.69 -4.20
CA ALA A 92 12.87 -20.72 -3.60
C ALA A 92 13.34 -21.13 -2.19
N THR A 93 13.75 -20.16 -1.38
CA THR A 93 14.26 -20.34 0.00
C THR A 93 15.52 -21.19 0.15
N LYS A 94 16.32 -21.30 -0.90
CA LYS A 94 17.64 -21.97 -0.80
C LYS A 94 18.49 -21.32 0.29
N ASN A 95 19.32 -22.13 0.94
CA ASN A 95 20.31 -21.72 1.93
C ASN A 95 19.75 -21.16 3.25
N PHE A 96 18.44 -21.28 3.52
CA PHE A 96 17.81 -20.71 4.72
C PHE A 96 17.93 -21.56 5.99
N ALA A 97 18.17 -22.86 5.88
CA ALA A 97 17.92 -23.83 6.96
C ALA A 97 18.59 -23.47 8.30
N ASN A 98 19.80 -22.89 8.28
CA ASN A 98 20.53 -22.51 9.50
C ASN A 98 21.08 -21.07 9.40
N GLU A 99 20.52 -20.24 8.52
CA GLU A 99 21.05 -18.91 8.29
C GLU A 99 20.47 -17.92 9.28
N ILE A 100 21.36 -17.17 9.92
CA ILE A 100 21.04 -16.01 10.76
C ILE A 100 21.29 -14.75 9.95
N TRP A 101 20.30 -13.89 9.89
CA TRP A 101 20.37 -12.66 9.12
C TRP A 101 21.47 -11.71 9.65
N THR A 102 22.14 -11.05 8.71
CA THR A 102 23.19 -10.09 9.01
C THR A 102 22.80 -8.69 8.52
N VAL A 103 23.11 -7.69 9.32
CA VAL A 103 23.00 -6.28 8.94
C VAL A 103 24.39 -5.67 9.01
N GLY A 104 24.85 -5.06 7.91
CA GLY A 104 26.21 -4.52 7.83
C GLY A 104 27.31 -5.56 8.03
N GLY A 105 27.01 -6.85 7.75
CA GLY A 105 27.92 -7.96 7.98
C GLY A 105 27.94 -8.51 9.41
N ALA A 106 27.22 -7.92 10.36
CA ALA A 106 27.06 -8.44 11.72
C ALA A 106 25.76 -9.24 11.88
N PRO A 107 25.79 -10.45 12.48
CA PRO A 107 24.58 -11.22 12.74
C PRO A 107 23.74 -10.56 13.82
N ILE A 108 22.43 -10.47 13.59
CA ILE A 108 21.46 -9.86 14.53
C ILE A 108 20.62 -10.88 15.30
N GLY A 109 20.98 -12.15 15.21
CA GLY A 109 20.33 -13.24 15.95
C GLY A 109 18.93 -13.62 15.46
N ILE A 110 18.53 -13.23 14.26
CA ILE A 110 17.20 -13.52 13.70
C ILE A 110 17.33 -14.54 12.56
N PRO A 111 16.53 -15.63 12.55
CA PRO A 111 16.47 -16.54 11.42
C PRO A 111 16.07 -15.83 10.13
N THR A 112 16.74 -16.12 9.02
CA THR A 112 16.45 -15.52 7.71
C THR A 112 15.00 -15.73 7.27
N TYR A 113 14.35 -16.83 7.68
CA TYR A 113 12.91 -17.05 7.45
C TYR A 113 12.02 -15.97 8.05
N VAL A 114 12.38 -15.41 9.22
CA VAL A 114 11.59 -14.36 9.87
C VAL A 114 11.73 -13.04 9.12
N VAL A 115 12.92 -12.74 8.62
CA VAL A 115 13.18 -11.56 7.78
C VAL A 115 12.46 -11.69 6.43
N LEU A 116 12.50 -12.88 5.81
CA LEU A 116 11.71 -13.14 4.60
C LEU A 116 10.22 -12.85 4.82
N ALA A 117 9.65 -13.36 5.93
CA ALA A 117 8.24 -13.17 6.24
C ALA A 117 7.92 -11.68 6.50
N PHE A 118 8.77 -10.96 7.23
CA PHE A 118 8.60 -9.55 7.51
C PHE A 118 8.61 -8.70 6.23
N GLN A 119 9.63 -8.86 5.40
CA GLN A 119 9.78 -8.12 4.16
C GLN A 119 8.72 -8.49 3.10
N MET A 120 8.17 -9.71 3.16
CA MET A 120 7.01 -10.13 2.36
C MET A 120 5.81 -9.22 2.60
N MET A 121 5.54 -8.85 3.85
CA MET A 121 4.40 -8.00 4.21
C MET A 121 4.51 -6.60 3.58
N PHE A 122 5.72 -6.07 3.48
CA PHE A 122 6.00 -4.81 2.78
C PHE A 122 5.73 -4.89 1.28
N ALA A 123 6.15 -5.99 0.66
CA ALA A 123 5.88 -6.24 -0.75
C ALA A 123 4.36 -6.29 -1.03
N ILE A 124 3.60 -7.01 -0.20
CA ILE A 124 2.14 -7.14 -0.31
C ILE A 124 1.46 -5.78 -0.23
N ILE A 125 1.70 -5.05 0.86
CA ILE A 125 1.00 -3.79 1.10
C ILE A 125 1.37 -2.72 0.06
N THR A 126 2.62 -2.69 -0.40
CA THR A 126 3.07 -1.70 -1.41
C THR A 126 2.30 -1.85 -2.71
N VAL A 127 2.11 -3.07 -3.20
CA VAL A 127 1.30 -3.34 -4.40
C VAL A 127 -0.16 -2.98 -4.14
N ALA A 128 -0.71 -3.42 -3.01
CA ALA A 128 -2.11 -3.17 -2.66
C ALA A 128 -2.47 -1.67 -2.62
N LEU A 129 -1.57 -0.81 -2.14
CA LEU A 129 -1.78 0.65 -2.07
C LEU A 129 -2.15 1.27 -3.42
N ILE A 130 -1.57 0.77 -4.52
CA ILE A 130 -1.77 1.33 -5.87
C ILE A 130 -3.25 1.26 -6.29
N SER A 131 -3.95 0.21 -5.87
CA SER A 131 -5.33 -0.09 -6.29
C SER A 131 -6.33 1.03 -5.98
N GLY A 132 -6.08 1.81 -4.93
CA GLY A 132 -6.97 2.91 -4.53
C GLY A 132 -7.16 3.98 -5.61
N SER A 133 -6.15 4.23 -6.45
CA SER A 133 -6.24 5.25 -7.50
C SER A 133 -7.15 4.88 -8.66
N ILE A 134 -7.36 3.58 -8.91
CA ILE A 134 -8.13 3.03 -10.03
C ILE A 134 -9.46 2.43 -9.61
N SER A 135 -9.83 2.66 -8.38
CA SER A 135 -11.09 2.20 -7.80
C SER A 135 -12.29 2.64 -8.64
N ASP A 136 -13.37 1.87 -8.60
CA ASP A 136 -14.63 2.08 -9.34
C ASP A 136 -14.55 1.94 -10.88
N ARG A 137 -13.41 1.50 -11.46
CA ARG A 137 -13.29 1.36 -12.92
C ARG A 137 -12.32 0.30 -13.43
N ALA A 138 -11.58 -0.35 -12.54
CA ALA A 138 -10.59 -1.36 -12.92
C ALA A 138 -11.19 -2.77 -13.00
N LYS A 139 -10.85 -3.50 -14.07
CA LYS A 139 -11.07 -4.95 -14.17
C LYS A 139 -10.13 -5.69 -13.23
N PHE A 140 -10.65 -6.70 -12.54
CA PHE A 140 -9.86 -7.50 -11.62
C PHE A 140 -8.74 -8.28 -12.32
N SER A 141 -9.00 -8.83 -13.52
CA SER A 141 -8.00 -9.54 -14.31
C SER A 141 -6.82 -8.62 -14.73
N GLY A 142 -7.13 -7.40 -15.15
CA GLY A 142 -6.12 -6.38 -15.48
C GLY A 142 -5.27 -6.01 -14.26
N TRP A 143 -5.92 -5.88 -13.09
CA TRP A 143 -5.22 -5.65 -11.83
C TRP A 143 -4.22 -6.75 -11.47
N MET A 144 -4.62 -8.03 -11.58
CA MET A 144 -3.76 -9.17 -11.24
C MET A 144 -2.49 -9.22 -12.10
N ILE A 145 -2.63 -8.94 -13.41
CA ILE A 145 -1.48 -8.89 -14.33
C ILE A 145 -0.60 -7.68 -14.03
N PHE A 146 -1.20 -6.53 -13.75
CA PHE A 146 -0.44 -5.35 -13.34
C PHE A 146 0.33 -5.59 -12.03
N ALA A 147 -0.31 -6.15 -11.02
CA ALA A 147 0.30 -6.46 -9.73
C ALA A 147 1.51 -7.40 -9.88
N PHE A 148 1.38 -8.46 -10.69
CA PHE A 148 2.49 -9.35 -11.03
C PHE A 148 3.65 -8.61 -11.69
N GLY A 149 3.38 -7.87 -12.76
CA GLY A 149 4.40 -7.17 -13.54
C GLY A 149 5.08 -6.05 -12.76
N TRP A 150 4.31 -5.21 -12.06
CA TRP A 150 4.85 -4.10 -11.29
C TRP A 150 5.64 -4.57 -10.07
N PHE A 151 5.15 -5.58 -9.36
CA PHE A 151 5.93 -6.21 -8.28
C PHE A 151 7.30 -6.67 -8.77
N THR A 152 7.33 -7.42 -9.90
CA THR A 152 8.55 -8.00 -10.43
C THR A 152 9.53 -6.96 -10.96
N ILE A 153 9.04 -5.99 -11.72
CA ILE A 153 9.89 -5.04 -12.46
C ILE A 153 10.22 -3.81 -11.63
N VAL A 154 9.34 -3.42 -10.70
CA VAL A 154 9.51 -2.17 -9.94
C VAL A 154 9.80 -2.44 -8.47
N TYR A 155 8.90 -3.12 -7.76
CA TYR A 155 9.04 -3.27 -6.31
C TYR A 155 10.33 -4.00 -5.93
N VAL A 156 10.59 -5.14 -6.53
CA VAL A 156 11.77 -5.96 -6.21
C VAL A 156 13.09 -5.20 -6.44
N PRO A 157 13.34 -4.57 -7.60
CA PRO A 157 14.53 -3.74 -7.77
C PRO A 157 14.60 -2.56 -6.82
N VAL A 158 13.51 -1.84 -6.57
CA VAL A 158 13.53 -0.67 -5.66
C VAL A 158 13.84 -1.10 -4.22
N ALA A 159 13.29 -2.20 -3.74
CA ALA A 159 13.63 -2.77 -2.44
C ALA A 159 15.13 -3.12 -2.36
N HIS A 160 15.69 -3.70 -3.44
CA HIS A 160 17.12 -3.96 -3.53
C HIS A 160 17.95 -2.68 -3.51
N TRP A 161 17.57 -1.65 -4.28
CA TRP A 161 18.29 -0.40 -4.35
C TRP A 161 18.43 0.29 -3.00
N ILE A 162 17.39 0.19 -2.16
CA ILE A 162 17.31 0.91 -0.88
C ILE A 162 17.84 0.03 0.26
N TRP A 163 17.38 -1.21 0.38
CA TRP A 163 17.63 -2.08 1.54
C TRP A 163 18.52 -3.29 1.24
N GLY A 164 18.52 -3.76 -0.02
CA GLY A 164 19.24 -4.98 -0.41
C GLY A 164 20.71 -4.81 -0.77
N GLY A 165 21.30 -3.62 -0.47
CA GLY A 165 22.69 -3.34 -0.83
C GLY A 165 22.89 -2.75 -2.22
N GLY A 166 21.81 -2.32 -2.89
CA GLY A 166 21.85 -1.63 -4.18
C GLY A 166 22.31 -0.17 -4.07
N PHE A 167 22.31 0.53 -5.21
CA PHE A 167 23.03 1.81 -5.35
C PHE A 167 22.44 2.96 -4.51
N ILE A 168 21.16 2.98 -4.20
CA ILE A 168 20.54 4.06 -3.42
C ILE A 168 21.06 4.04 -1.98
N GLY A 169 20.96 2.90 -1.31
CA GLY A 169 21.44 2.76 0.07
C GLY A 169 22.97 2.75 0.14
N ALA A 170 23.63 1.87 -0.64
CA ALA A 170 25.04 1.61 -0.50
C ALA A 170 25.96 2.68 -1.09
N LYS A 171 25.55 3.43 -2.14
CA LYS A 171 26.42 4.42 -2.80
C LYS A 171 25.93 5.85 -2.65
N LEU A 172 24.62 6.08 -2.78
CA LEU A 172 24.07 7.43 -2.63
C LEU A 172 23.80 7.77 -1.16
N HIS A 173 23.80 6.76 -0.28
CA HIS A 173 23.59 6.93 1.16
C HIS A 173 22.31 7.72 1.48
N ALA A 174 21.25 7.49 0.70
CA ALA A 174 19.92 7.94 1.09
C ALA A 174 19.36 7.01 2.18
N GLU A 175 18.70 7.61 3.13
CA GLU A 175 18.16 6.93 4.29
C GLU A 175 16.65 6.73 4.07
N ASP A 176 16.15 5.51 4.31
CA ASP A 176 14.73 5.16 4.30
C ASP A 176 14.51 4.04 5.32
N PHE A 177 14.07 4.41 6.53
CA PHE A 177 14.02 3.48 7.66
C PHE A 177 13.00 2.35 7.41
N ALA A 178 11.79 2.72 7.01
CA ALA A 178 10.70 1.76 6.91
C ALA A 178 9.91 1.83 5.58
N GLY A 179 10.34 2.61 4.57
CA GLY A 179 9.73 2.55 3.25
C GLY A 179 9.03 3.82 2.76
N GLY A 180 9.44 4.99 3.24
CA GLY A 180 8.92 6.24 2.67
C GLY A 180 9.13 6.33 1.17
N THR A 181 10.30 5.95 0.68
CA THR A 181 10.65 5.90 -0.74
C THR A 181 10.29 4.53 -1.35
N ALA A 182 10.70 3.43 -0.69
CA ALA A 182 10.49 2.07 -1.22
C ALA A 182 9.02 1.68 -1.34
N VAL A 183 8.16 2.17 -0.45
CA VAL A 183 6.73 1.85 -0.38
C VAL A 183 5.89 3.02 -0.89
N HIS A 184 5.92 4.15 -0.19
CA HIS A 184 4.91 5.20 -0.38
C HIS A 184 5.13 6.06 -1.62
N ILE A 185 6.33 6.58 -1.87
CA ILE A 185 6.66 7.30 -3.11
C ILE A 185 6.51 6.36 -4.29
N ASN A 186 6.99 5.14 -4.17
CA ASN A 186 6.92 4.10 -5.20
C ASN A 186 5.47 3.78 -5.59
N ALA A 187 4.63 3.41 -4.62
CA ALA A 187 3.21 3.11 -4.86
C ALA A 187 2.42 4.34 -5.34
N GLY A 188 2.66 5.51 -4.73
CA GLY A 188 1.98 6.75 -5.10
C GLY A 188 2.30 7.21 -6.53
N SER A 189 3.53 7.00 -6.99
CA SER A 189 3.95 7.27 -8.37
C SER A 189 3.24 6.35 -9.37
N ALA A 190 3.18 5.04 -9.06
CA ALA A 190 2.47 4.05 -9.88
C ALA A 190 0.96 4.33 -9.91
N ALA A 191 0.38 4.69 -8.77
CA ALA A 191 -1.02 5.05 -8.64
C ALA A 191 -1.40 6.22 -9.55
N PHE A 192 -0.57 7.26 -9.57
CA PHE A 192 -0.78 8.41 -10.45
C PHE A 192 -0.70 8.04 -11.93
N ALA A 193 0.25 7.19 -12.31
CA ALA A 193 0.37 6.66 -13.68
C ALA A 193 -0.87 5.87 -14.08
N LEU A 194 -1.36 4.96 -13.24
CA LEU A 194 -2.58 4.19 -13.54
C LEU A 194 -3.84 5.06 -13.59
N ALA A 195 -3.94 6.08 -12.75
CA ALA A 195 -5.06 7.03 -12.82
C ALA A 195 -5.12 7.76 -14.18
N ILE A 196 -3.96 8.02 -14.78
CA ILE A 196 -3.86 8.58 -16.15
C ILE A 196 -4.28 7.54 -17.19
N VAL A 197 -3.78 6.31 -17.10
CA VAL A 197 -4.07 5.24 -18.08
C VAL A 197 -5.54 4.90 -18.14
N LEU A 198 -6.16 4.66 -16.97
CA LEU A 198 -7.58 4.28 -16.91
C LEU A 198 -8.50 5.49 -17.13
N GLY A 199 -8.00 6.71 -17.03
CA GLY A 199 -8.77 7.92 -17.25
C GLY A 199 -9.78 8.18 -16.13
N ARG A 200 -10.73 9.08 -16.38
CA ARG A 200 -11.72 9.55 -15.37
C ARG A 200 -12.90 8.61 -15.27
N ARG A 201 -13.44 8.44 -14.06
CA ARG A 201 -14.72 7.76 -13.84
C ARG A 201 -15.85 8.50 -14.57
N VAL A 202 -16.88 7.76 -14.97
CA VAL A 202 -18.06 8.31 -15.60
C VAL A 202 -18.70 9.35 -14.66
N GLY A 203 -18.88 10.56 -15.15
CA GLY A 203 -19.44 11.69 -14.38
C GLY A 203 -18.42 12.53 -13.59
N TRP A 204 -17.17 12.07 -13.40
CA TRP A 204 -16.15 12.89 -12.74
C TRP A 204 -15.73 14.08 -13.61
N PRO A 205 -15.50 15.30 -13.08
CA PRO A 205 -15.56 15.72 -11.67
C PRO A 205 -16.91 16.28 -11.24
N LYS A 206 -17.92 16.22 -12.08
CA LYS A 206 -19.24 16.84 -11.82
C LYS A 206 -20.08 16.04 -10.82
N GLN A 207 -19.95 14.71 -10.86
CA GLN A 207 -20.63 13.81 -9.94
C GLN A 207 -19.82 13.62 -8.65
N THR A 208 -20.50 13.65 -7.51
CA THR A 208 -19.89 13.34 -6.22
C THR A 208 -19.91 11.82 -5.96
N PHE A 209 -18.74 11.24 -5.81
CA PHE A 209 -18.59 9.84 -5.38
C PHE A 209 -18.53 9.79 -3.86
N LYS A 210 -19.66 9.48 -3.23
CA LYS A 210 -19.74 9.46 -1.76
C LYS A 210 -19.27 8.11 -1.23
N PRO A 211 -18.45 8.10 -0.16
CA PRO A 211 -18.16 6.91 0.61
C PRO A 211 -19.46 6.25 1.09
N HIS A 212 -19.58 4.94 0.91
CA HIS A 212 -20.79 4.24 1.31
C HIS A 212 -20.82 3.89 2.81
N ASN A 213 -19.63 3.73 3.44
CA ASN A 213 -19.53 3.28 4.83
C ASN A 213 -18.39 3.95 5.58
N VAL A 214 -18.66 5.12 6.16
CA VAL A 214 -17.65 5.89 6.93
C VAL A 214 -17.15 5.17 8.19
N PRO A 215 -17.99 4.44 8.97
CA PRO A 215 -17.48 3.60 10.06
C PRO A 215 -16.47 2.53 9.60
N MET A 216 -16.66 1.92 8.43
CA MET A 216 -15.69 0.98 7.84
C MET A 216 -14.36 1.67 7.50
N VAL A 217 -14.40 2.91 6.99
CA VAL A 217 -13.19 3.73 6.76
C VAL A 217 -12.44 3.97 8.06
N ALA A 218 -13.15 4.35 9.12
CA ALA A 218 -12.55 4.59 10.43
C ALA A 218 -11.93 3.32 11.03
N LEU A 219 -12.62 2.19 10.93
CA LEU A 219 -12.10 0.89 11.37
C LEU A 219 -10.84 0.50 10.60
N GLY A 220 -10.86 0.64 9.26
CA GLY A 220 -9.70 0.36 8.42
C GLY A 220 -8.51 1.25 8.76
N ALA A 221 -8.72 2.55 8.99
CA ALA A 221 -7.69 3.47 9.44
C ALA A 221 -7.10 3.07 10.81
N GLY A 222 -7.95 2.63 11.74
CA GLY A 222 -7.50 2.14 13.06
C GLY A 222 -6.65 0.88 12.95
N LEU A 223 -7.01 -0.08 12.10
CA LEU A 223 -6.23 -1.28 11.85
C LEU A 223 -4.90 -0.97 11.15
N LEU A 224 -4.88 -0.03 10.20
CA LEU A 224 -3.66 0.49 9.59
C LEU A 224 -2.75 1.12 10.65
N TRP A 225 -3.29 1.97 11.52
CA TRP A 225 -2.52 2.62 12.59
C TRP A 225 -1.91 1.58 13.54
N PHE A 226 -2.71 0.62 13.99
CA PHE A 226 -2.24 -0.45 14.87
C PHE A 226 -1.13 -1.29 14.21
N GLY A 227 -1.31 -1.69 12.96
CA GLY A 227 -0.31 -2.46 12.22
C GLY A 227 0.98 -1.68 11.95
N TRP A 228 0.89 -0.34 11.90
CA TRP A 228 2.03 0.51 11.59
C TRP A 228 3.09 0.57 12.70
N PHE A 229 2.75 0.21 13.91
CA PHE A 229 3.76 0.01 14.95
C PHE A 229 4.73 -1.12 14.57
N GLY A 230 4.21 -2.22 14.02
CA GLY A 230 5.04 -3.28 13.45
C GLY A 230 5.77 -2.85 12.17
N PHE A 231 5.10 -2.06 11.33
CA PHE A 231 5.68 -1.55 10.08
C PHE A 231 6.93 -0.69 10.35
N ASN A 232 6.81 0.33 11.18
CA ASN A 232 7.89 1.26 11.48
C ASN A 232 8.88 0.71 12.50
N ALA A 233 8.44 0.37 13.70
CA ALA A 233 9.34 -0.07 14.75
C ALA A 233 9.91 -1.49 14.49
N GLY A 234 9.18 -2.34 13.76
CA GLY A 234 9.70 -3.62 13.29
C GLY A 234 10.83 -3.50 12.26
N SER A 235 10.92 -2.39 11.53
CA SER A 235 11.96 -2.15 10.53
C SER A 235 13.36 -1.96 11.10
N GLU A 236 13.49 -1.76 12.42
CA GLU A 236 14.78 -1.87 13.09
C GLU A 236 15.31 -3.30 13.09
N LEU A 237 14.43 -4.28 12.93
CA LEU A 237 14.69 -5.72 13.01
C LEU A 237 15.03 -6.19 14.43
N THR A 238 15.61 -5.36 15.27
CA THR A 238 15.99 -5.65 16.67
C THR A 238 15.06 -4.97 17.67
N ALA A 239 15.02 -5.44 18.90
CA ALA A 239 14.24 -4.84 19.99
C ALA A 239 15.16 -3.98 20.86
N ASP A 240 15.42 -2.74 20.45
CA ASP A 240 16.38 -1.84 21.08
C ASP A 240 15.84 -0.39 21.25
N LYS A 241 16.75 0.56 21.45
CA LYS A 241 16.41 1.98 21.62
C LYS A 241 15.78 2.58 20.34
N SER A 242 16.24 2.18 19.17
CA SER A 242 15.75 2.70 17.89
C SER A 242 14.32 2.23 17.66
N THR A 243 14.00 0.98 18.00
CA THR A 243 12.65 0.43 18.01
C THR A 243 11.72 1.25 18.90
N ALA A 244 12.16 1.59 20.13
CA ALA A 244 11.35 2.38 21.04
C ALA A 244 11.07 3.80 20.51
N ILE A 245 12.08 4.46 19.92
CA ILE A 245 11.94 5.79 19.30
C ILE A 245 11.01 5.73 18.10
N ALA A 246 11.19 4.76 17.20
CA ALA A 246 10.33 4.58 16.03
C ALA A 246 8.87 4.35 16.43
N PHE A 247 8.63 3.59 17.52
CA PHE A 247 7.30 3.34 18.04
C PHE A 247 6.62 4.63 18.53
N VAL A 248 7.31 5.42 19.36
CA VAL A 248 6.78 6.69 19.88
C VAL A 248 6.56 7.70 18.76
N ASN A 249 7.55 7.88 17.89
CA ASN A 249 7.46 8.81 16.77
C ASN A 249 6.32 8.47 15.80
N THR A 250 6.03 7.16 15.61
CA THR A 250 4.89 6.71 14.80
C THR A 250 3.58 7.17 15.40
N GLN A 251 3.41 7.03 16.72
CA GLN A 251 2.22 7.51 17.42
C GLN A 251 2.08 9.03 17.34
N ASP A 252 3.15 9.74 17.65
CA ASP A 252 3.15 11.21 17.79
C ASP A 252 2.88 11.90 16.44
N ALA A 253 3.55 11.47 15.37
CA ALA A 253 3.34 12.03 14.04
C ALA A 253 1.94 11.74 13.52
N THR A 254 1.41 10.55 13.77
CA THR A 254 0.07 10.15 13.34
C THR A 254 -1.00 11.01 14.01
N ALA A 255 -0.92 11.14 15.33
CA ALA A 255 -1.84 11.98 16.10
C ALA A 255 -1.78 13.45 15.66
N ALA A 256 -0.56 13.96 15.46
CA ALA A 256 -0.35 15.33 15.00
C ALA A 256 -0.88 15.56 13.58
N ALA A 257 -0.70 14.59 12.67
CA ALA A 257 -1.19 14.72 11.29
C ALA A 257 -2.72 14.67 11.18
N LEU A 258 -3.37 13.83 11.98
CA LEU A 258 -4.82 13.82 12.13
C LEU A 258 -5.31 15.23 12.50
N LEU A 259 -4.68 15.88 13.47
CA LEU A 259 -5.03 17.25 13.86
C LEU A 259 -4.72 18.26 12.75
N GLY A 260 -3.56 18.14 12.08
CA GLY A 260 -3.17 19.00 10.96
C GLY A 260 -4.19 18.96 9.81
N TRP A 261 -4.70 17.77 9.48
CA TRP A 261 -5.76 17.60 8.46
C TRP A 261 -7.07 18.24 8.88
N ILE A 262 -7.53 17.95 10.09
CA ILE A 262 -8.78 18.53 10.66
C ILE A 262 -8.72 20.06 10.69
N ILE A 263 -7.56 20.64 11.04
CA ILE A 263 -7.39 22.09 11.04
C ILE A 263 -7.61 22.66 9.63
N VAL A 264 -7.06 22.03 8.61
CA VAL A 264 -7.25 22.46 7.21
C VAL A 264 -8.73 22.36 6.80
N GLU A 265 -9.40 21.25 7.11
CA GLU A 265 -10.85 21.13 6.86
C GLU A 265 -11.64 22.22 7.59
N TRP A 266 -11.32 22.46 8.84
CA TRP A 266 -12.02 23.48 9.63
C TRP A 266 -11.86 24.89 9.05
N ILE A 267 -10.65 25.22 8.61
CA ILE A 267 -10.40 26.51 7.96
C ILE A 267 -11.18 26.63 6.64
N ARG A 268 -11.18 25.58 5.81
CA ARG A 268 -11.73 25.61 4.45
C ARG A 268 -13.25 25.39 4.40
N THR A 269 -13.76 24.42 5.16
CA THR A 269 -15.15 23.96 5.07
C THR A 269 -15.96 24.21 6.33
N LYS A 270 -15.30 24.65 7.41
CA LYS A 270 -15.89 24.84 8.75
C LYS A 270 -16.43 23.57 9.40
N LYS A 271 -16.16 22.39 8.83
CA LYS A 271 -16.68 21.11 9.31
C LYS A 271 -15.59 20.04 9.19
N PRO A 272 -15.02 19.60 10.32
CA PRO A 272 -14.12 18.44 10.31
C PRO A 272 -14.92 17.17 10.01
N THR A 273 -14.30 16.22 9.31
CA THR A 273 -14.94 14.97 8.91
C THR A 273 -14.22 13.76 9.46
N MET A 274 -14.94 12.64 9.65
CA MET A 274 -14.32 11.38 10.06
C MET A 274 -13.40 10.82 8.97
N ILE A 275 -13.72 11.06 7.70
CA ILE A 275 -12.86 10.69 6.57
C ILE A 275 -11.58 11.51 6.61
N GLY A 276 -11.67 12.83 6.84
CA GLY A 276 -10.49 13.68 6.98
C GLY A 276 -9.61 13.28 8.16
N ALA A 277 -10.21 12.96 9.32
CA ALA A 277 -9.47 12.45 10.47
C ALA A 277 -8.74 11.13 10.13
N SER A 278 -9.42 10.19 9.47
CA SER A 278 -8.85 8.91 9.05
C SER A 278 -7.73 9.09 8.02
N SER A 279 -7.95 9.93 7.00
CA SER A 279 -6.93 10.22 5.97
C SER A 279 -5.74 10.98 6.55
N GLY A 280 -5.97 11.90 7.50
CA GLY A 280 -4.92 12.61 8.22
C GLY A 280 -4.05 11.70 9.06
N ALA A 281 -4.67 10.72 9.75
CA ALA A 281 -3.92 9.69 10.46
C ALA A 281 -3.02 8.90 9.50
N VAL A 282 -3.56 8.41 8.37
CA VAL A 282 -2.78 7.68 7.35
C VAL A 282 -1.66 8.57 6.77
N ALA A 283 -1.92 9.86 6.51
CA ALA A 283 -0.90 10.80 6.03
C ALA A 283 0.27 10.95 7.01
N GLY A 284 -0.01 10.97 8.31
CA GLY A 284 1.01 11.00 9.37
C GLY A 284 1.84 9.73 9.43
N LEU A 285 1.17 8.58 9.34
CA LEU A 285 1.82 7.27 9.27
C LEU A 285 2.76 7.18 8.08
N VAL A 286 2.32 7.63 6.91
CA VAL A 286 3.12 7.69 5.68
C VAL A 286 4.33 8.60 5.84
N ALA A 287 4.12 9.83 6.33
CA ALA A 287 5.18 10.83 6.40
C ALA A 287 6.25 10.49 7.43
N ILE A 288 5.91 9.85 8.55
CA ILE A 288 6.90 9.46 9.56
C ILE A 288 7.68 8.21 9.16
N THR A 289 7.15 7.38 8.26
CA THR A 289 7.71 6.07 7.88
C THR A 289 9.20 6.13 7.52
N PRO A 290 9.71 7.02 6.64
CA PRO A 290 11.13 7.03 6.30
C PRO A 290 12.02 7.53 7.42
N SER A 291 11.49 8.29 8.37
CA SER A 291 12.26 9.04 9.37
C SER A 291 11.94 8.66 10.83
N CYS A 292 11.12 7.64 11.06
CA CYS A 292 10.58 7.33 12.39
C CYS A 292 11.66 7.08 13.46
N ALA A 293 12.82 6.51 13.13
CA ALA A 293 13.95 6.35 14.04
C ALA A 293 15.01 7.48 13.91
N PHE A 294 14.80 8.43 13.01
CA PHE A 294 15.82 9.43 12.66
C PHE A 294 15.52 10.84 13.17
N VAL A 295 14.30 11.08 13.65
CA VAL A 295 13.87 12.39 14.16
C VAL A 295 13.55 12.33 15.65
N SER A 296 13.56 13.49 16.32
CA SER A 296 13.12 13.58 17.71
C SER A 296 11.59 13.46 17.82
N PRO A 297 11.03 13.06 18.99
CA PRO A 297 9.59 13.05 19.20
C PRO A 297 8.91 14.40 18.89
N LEU A 298 9.51 15.51 19.31
CA LEU A 298 9.00 16.84 18.95
C LEU A 298 9.09 17.11 17.44
N GLY A 299 10.15 16.62 16.78
CA GLY A 299 10.28 16.65 15.32
C GLY A 299 9.20 15.82 14.63
N ALA A 300 8.84 14.67 15.19
CA ALA A 300 7.75 13.83 14.70
C ALA A 300 6.39 14.53 14.80
N VAL A 301 6.11 15.22 15.91
CA VAL A 301 4.90 16.06 16.06
C VAL A 301 4.86 17.15 14.99
N GLY A 302 5.97 17.90 14.81
CA GLY A 302 6.05 18.94 13.78
C GLY A 302 5.88 18.41 12.37
N LEU A 303 6.53 17.28 12.05
CA LEU A 303 6.40 16.59 10.78
C LEU A 303 4.96 16.16 10.52
N GLY A 304 4.32 15.56 11.52
CA GLY A 304 2.93 15.11 11.44
C GLY A 304 1.97 16.26 11.14
N LEU A 305 2.03 17.36 11.89
CA LEU A 305 1.18 18.55 11.65
C LEU A 305 1.32 19.07 10.21
N VAL A 306 2.55 19.21 9.74
CA VAL A 306 2.85 19.68 8.37
C VAL A 306 2.34 18.68 7.33
N ALA A 307 2.59 17.38 7.52
CA ALA A 307 2.19 16.34 6.59
C ALA A 307 0.65 16.24 6.49
N GLY A 308 -0.05 16.24 7.61
CA GLY A 308 -1.52 16.22 7.62
C GLY A 308 -2.11 17.41 6.87
N ALA A 309 -1.59 18.62 7.11
CA ALA A 309 -2.05 19.82 6.43
C ALA A 309 -1.74 19.80 4.92
N LEU A 310 -0.51 19.46 4.53
CA LEU A 310 -0.10 19.46 3.12
C LEU A 310 -0.76 18.36 2.32
N CYS A 311 -0.94 17.15 2.88
CA CYS A 311 -1.66 16.06 2.20
C CYS A 311 -3.14 16.40 2.01
N ALA A 312 -3.79 17.02 3.00
CA ALA A 312 -5.17 17.52 2.85
C ALA A 312 -5.32 18.51 1.69
N LEU A 313 -4.33 19.37 1.49
CA LEU A 313 -4.31 20.30 0.34
C LEU A 313 -3.98 19.57 -0.96
N ALA A 314 -3.05 18.62 -0.92
CA ALA A 314 -2.57 17.87 -2.09
C ALA A 314 -3.65 16.98 -2.71
N CYS A 315 -4.59 16.44 -1.92
CA CYS A 315 -5.75 15.71 -2.45
C CYS A 315 -6.60 16.56 -3.40
N GLY A 316 -6.54 17.89 -3.27
CA GLY A 316 -7.18 18.83 -4.22
C GLY A 316 -6.48 18.93 -5.57
N LEU A 317 -5.21 18.51 -5.70
CA LEU A 317 -4.44 18.63 -6.94
C LEU A 317 -5.01 17.78 -8.08
N LYS A 318 -5.70 16.67 -7.77
CA LYS A 318 -6.40 15.85 -8.77
C LYS A 318 -7.35 16.65 -9.65
N TYR A 319 -8.06 17.62 -9.09
CA TYR A 319 -8.93 18.51 -9.85
C TYR A 319 -8.17 19.50 -10.73
N ARG A 320 -7.03 20.01 -10.24
CA ARG A 320 -6.17 20.93 -11.00
C ARG A 320 -5.50 20.25 -12.18
N PHE A 321 -5.00 19.03 -11.98
CA PHE A 321 -4.37 18.22 -13.03
C PHE A 321 -5.39 17.45 -13.88
N SER A 322 -6.65 17.46 -13.49
CA SER A 322 -7.70 16.71 -14.17
C SER A 322 -7.43 15.20 -14.25
N VAL A 323 -6.80 14.64 -13.22
CA VAL A 323 -6.53 13.21 -13.05
C VAL A 323 -7.41 12.66 -11.94
N ASP A 324 -8.22 11.65 -12.24
CA ASP A 324 -9.12 11.03 -11.27
C ASP A 324 -8.39 9.96 -10.44
N ASP A 325 -7.64 10.41 -9.44
CA ASP A 325 -7.12 9.56 -8.36
C ASP A 325 -8.25 9.30 -7.37
N SER A 326 -8.88 8.12 -7.48
CA SER A 326 -10.17 7.85 -6.83
C SER A 326 -10.15 8.01 -5.32
N LEU A 327 -9.14 7.47 -4.65
CA LEU A 327 -9.03 7.42 -3.19
C LEU A 327 -7.81 8.20 -2.66
N ASP A 328 -7.36 9.21 -3.41
CA ASP A 328 -6.32 10.16 -3.01
C ASP A 328 -4.95 9.53 -2.70
N VAL A 329 -4.60 8.42 -3.39
CA VAL A 329 -3.33 7.71 -3.20
C VAL A 329 -2.13 8.61 -3.47
N PHE A 330 -2.21 9.44 -4.53
CA PHE A 330 -1.17 10.42 -4.82
C PHE A 330 -1.05 11.47 -3.70
N GLY A 331 -2.18 12.05 -3.29
CA GLY A 331 -2.20 13.10 -2.27
C GLY A 331 -1.67 12.64 -0.91
N VAL A 332 -1.93 11.39 -0.53
CA VAL A 332 -1.55 10.84 0.78
C VAL A 332 -0.18 10.15 0.70
N HIS A 333 -0.01 9.17 -0.20
CA HIS A 333 1.21 8.34 -0.21
C HIS A 333 2.37 8.99 -0.95
N PHE A 334 2.14 9.55 -2.14
CA PHE A 334 3.22 10.22 -2.87
C PHE A 334 3.69 11.48 -2.15
N VAL A 335 2.78 12.41 -1.87
CA VAL A 335 3.13 13.67 -1.21
C VAL A 335 3.62 13.45 0.21
N GLY A 336 2.94 12.61 0.99
CA GLY A 336 3.36 12.25 2.36
C GLY A 336 4.72 11.57 2.38
N GLY A 337 4.99 10.64 1.46
CA GLY A 337 6.29 9.98 1.33
C GLY A 337 7.42 10.95 1.01
N TRP A 338 7.19 11.91 0.09
CA TRP A 338 8.16 12.97 -0.20
C TRP A 338 8.42 13.88 1.00
N ILE A 339 7.39 14.31 1.71
CA ILE A 339 7.52 15.12 2.94
C ILE A 339 8.38 14.36 3.96
N GLY A 340 8.08 13.08 4.16
CA GLY A 340 8.81 12.24 5.10
C GLY A 340 10.26 11.99 4.70
N SER A 341 10.53 11.67 3.44
CA SER A 341 11.89 11.46 2.95
C SER A 341 12.74 12.72 3.09
N LEU A 342 12.22 13.89 2.69
CA LEU A 342 12.92 15.16 2.83
C LEU A 342 13.12 15.57 4.30
N SER A 343 12.23 15.15 5.21
CA SER A 343 12.36 15.47 6.64
C SER A 343 13.67 14.96 7.25
N ILE A 344 14.19 13.82 6.78
CA ILE A 344 15.49 13.30 7.22
C ILE A 344 16.59 14.33 6.95
N GLY A 345 16.63 14.89 5.74
CA GLY A 345 17.60 15.91 5.37
C GLY A 345 17.41 17.26 6.08
N LEU A 346 16.23 17.54 6.61
CA LEU A 346 15.90 18.77 7.32
C LEU A 346 16.09 18.64 8.83
N ILE A 347 15.45 17.63 9.45
CA ILE A 347 15.32 17.47 10.90
C ILE A 347 15.87 16.14 11.43
N GLY A 348 16.61 15.37 10.62
CA GLY A 348 17.32 14.17 11.07
C GLY A 348 18.32 14.50 12.18
N THR A 349 18.43 13.63 13.18
CA THR A 349 19.30 13.85 14.34
C THR A 349 19.94 12.55 14.83
N THR A 350 21.21 12.64 15.24
CA THR A 350 21.97 11.53 15.84
C THR A 350 21.78 11.43 17.35
N ALA A 351 21.01 12.33 17.95
CA ALA A 351 20.98 12.52 19.41
C ALA A 351 20.41 11.30 20.18
N PHE A 352 19.57 10.46 19.57
CA PHE A 352 18.86 9.40 20.26
C PHE A 352 19.49 8.02 20.07
N ASN A 353 19.90 7.67 18.84
CA ASN A 353 20.41 6.35 18.50
C ASN A 353 21.67 6.34 17.63
N GLY A 354 22.06 7.47 17.08
CA GLY A 354 23.25 7.58 16.24
C GLY A 354 23.08 7.05 14.81
N LEU A 355 21.87 6.60 14.42
CA LEU A 355 21.66 5.93 13.13
C LEU A 355 21.58 6.86 11.94
N SER A 356 21.10 8.12 12.12
CA SER A 356 20.87 9.04 11.01
C SER A 356 22.03 10.01 10.82
N SER A 357 22.08 10.61 9.62
CA SER A 357 22.84 11.81 9.35
C SER A 357 22.17 13.03 10.00
N LYS A 358 22.97 14.02 10.42
CA LYS A 358 22.40 15.29 10.91
C LYS A 358 21.73 16.03 9.75
N GLY A 359 20.50 16.44 9.94
CA GLY A 359 19.76 17.28 9.03
C GLY A 359 20.21 18.75 9.07
N LEU A 360 19.70 19.53 8.12
CA LEU A 360 20.04 20.94 7.95
C LEU A 360 19.89 21.76 9.23
N PHE A 361 18.77 21.57 9.95
CA PHE A 361 18.46 22.34 11.18
C PHE A 361 19.32 21.93 12.40
N TYR A 362 20.03 20.80 12.30
CA TYR A 362 20.98 20.34 13.31
C TYR A 362 22.45 20.47 12.87
N GLY A 363 22.72 21.31 11.85
CA GLY A 363 24.08 21.62 11.40
C GLY A 363 24.69 20.59 10.45
N GLY A 364 23.90 19.68 9.86
CA GLY A 364 24.36 18.66 8.90
C GLY A 364 24.56 19.17 7.47
N GLY A 365 24.19 20.45 7.19
CA GLY A 365 24.24 21.01 5.83
C GLY A 365 23.16 20.42 4.91
N ILE A 366 23.26 20.70 3.61
CA ILE A 366 22.24 20.32 2.60
C ILE A 366 22.49 18.97 1.93
N THR A 367 23.59 18.29 2.25
CA THR A 367 24.02 17.07 1.55
C THR A 367 22.99 15.95 1.68
N GLN A 368 22.53 15.68 2.91
CA GLN A 368 21.53 14.63 3.12
C GLN A 368 20.19 14.99 2.48
N LEU A 369 19.77 16.25 2.54
CA LEU A 369 18.57 16.72 1.86
C LEU A 369 18.66 16.47 0.33
N GLY A 370 19.80 16.78 -0.27
CA GLY A 370 20.06 16.53 -1.68
C GLY A 370 20.02 15.03 -2.04
N ARG A 371 20.60 14.17 -1.18
CA ARG A 371 20.53 12.70 -1.36
C ARG A 371 19.11 12.19 -1.32
N GLN A 372 18.33 12.61 -0.33
CA GLN A 372 16.92 12.23 -0.20
C GLN A 372 16.09 12.68 -1.40
N ALA A 373 16.26 13.92 -1.85
CA ALA A 373 15.56 14.45 -3.02
C ALA A 373 15.92 13.68 -4.31
N LEU A 374 17.23 13.42 -4.53
CA LEU A 374 17.70 12.69 -5.71
C LEU A 374 17.12 11.27 -5.75
N CYS A 375 17.24 10.53 -4.65
CA CYS A 375 16.80 9.13 -4.60
C CYS A 375 15.28 8.99 -4.67
N SER A 376 14.53 9.85 -4.00
CA SER A 376 13.08 9.93 -4.14
C SER A 376 12.67 10.27 -5.58
N GLY A 377 13.40 11.17 -6.24
CA GLY A 377 13.20 11.52 -7.65
C GLY A 377 13.45 10.33 -8.60
N ILE A 378 14.52 9.58 -8.38
CA ILE A 378 14.84 8.38 -9.17
C ILE A 378 13.70 7.36 -9.07
N VAL A 379 13.25 7.03 -7.86
CA VAL A 379 12.16 6.07 -7.65
C VAL A 379 10.85 6.59 -8.23
N THR A 380 10.56 7.89 -8.08
CA THR A 380 9.38 8.53 -8.68
C THR A 380 9.34 8.31 -10.19
N VAL A 381 10.41 8.68 -10.90
CA VAL A 381 10.48 8.56 -12.37
C VAL A 381 10.42 7.11 -12.81
N PHE A 382 11.16 6.24 -12.14
CA PHE A 382 11.20 4.81 -12.48
C PHE A 382 9.83 4.15 -12.30
N SER A 383 9.22 4.28 -11.12
CA SER A 383 7.93 3.67 -10.82
C SER A 383 6.81 4.21 -11.70
N PHE A 384 6.74 5.54 -11.87
CA PHE A 384 5.76 6.18 -12.73
C PHE A 384 5.86 5.67 -14.17
N THR A 385 7.07 5.68 -14.74
CA THR A 385 7.30 5.29 -16.15
C THR A 385 6.94 3.83 -16.38
N ILE A 386 7.41 2.92 -15.54
CA ILE A 386 7.11 1.49 -15.70
C ILE A 386 5.62 1.21 -15.47
N ALA A 387 4.99 1.84 -14.48
CA ALA A 387 3.55 1.68 -14.23
C ALA A 387 2.71 2.22 -15.41
N LEU A 388 3.13 3.34 -16.02
CA LEU A 388 2.49 3.89 -17.21
C LEU A 388 2.57 2.91 -18.40
N ILE A 389 3.76 2.36 -18.65
CA ILE A 389 3.99 1.40 -19.74
C ILE A 389 3.16 0.12 -19.50
N LEU A 390 3.26 -0.48 -18.32
CA LEU A 390 2.53 -1.70 -17.99
C LEU A 390 1.01 -1.47 -18.06
N GLY A 391 0.51 -0.40 -17.46
CA GLY A 391 -0.91 -0.06 -17.49
C GLY A 391 -1.42 0.13 -18.92
N PHE A 392 -0.66 0.83 -19.77
CA PHE A 392 -1.00 1.05 -21.16
C PHE A 392 -0.97 -0.26 -21.98
N LEU A 393 0.01 -1.12 -21.76
CA LEU A 393 0.09 -2.42 -22.44
C LEU A 393 -1.10 -3.31 -22.06
N ILE A 394 -1.47 -3.37 -20.79
CA ILE A 394 -2.63 -4.13 -20.32
C ILE A 394 -3.91 -3.56 -20.92
N GLU A 395 -4.08 -2.24 -20.89
CA GLU A 395 -5.29 -1.59 -21.47
C GLU A 395 -5.44 -1.88 -22.97
N LYS A 396 -4.34 -1.91 -23.73
CA LYS A 396 -4.36 -2.14 -25.19
C LYS A 396 -4.48 -3.62 -25.58
N THR A 397 -4.16 -4.56 -24.70
CA THR A 397 -4.16 -6.00 -25.02
C THR A 397 -5.42 -6.70 -24.52
N ILE A 398 -5.64 -6.70 -23.21
CA ILE A 398 -6.74 -7.42 -22.56
C ILE A 398 -7.84 -6.48 -22.03
N GLY A 399 -7.58 -5.17 -22.02
CA GLY A 399 -8.41 -4.15 -21.39
C GLY A 399 -8.24 -4.11 -19.88
N PHE A 400 -7.94 -2.95 -19.33
CA PHE A 400 -7.78 -2.75 -17.89
C PHE A 400 -9.00 -2.06 -17.27
N ARG A 401 -9.72 -1.27 -18.06
CA ARG A 401 -10.93 -0.58 -17.63
C ARG A 401 -12.19 -1.40 -17.99
N VAL A 402 -13.16 -1.43 -17.08
CA VAL A 402 -14.51 -1.96 -17.36
C VAL A 402 -15.27 -1.05 -18.33
N SER A 403 -16.34 -1.57 -18.96
CA SER A 403 -17.22 -0.74 -19.79
C SER A 403 -17.95 0.30 -18.95
N ASN A 404 -18.41 1.37 -19.59
CA ASN A 404 -19.13 2.44 -18.89
C ASN A 404 -20.41 1.93 -18.23
N ASP A 405 -21.11 0.98 -18.83
CA ASP A 405 -22.32 0.39 -18.26
C ASP A 405 -22.01 -0.37 -16.97
N VAL A 406 -20.98 -1.22 -16.97
CA VAL A 406 -20.51 -1.94 -15.78
C VAL A 406 -20.05 -0.95 -14.70
N GLU A 407 -19.36 0.13 -15.08
CA GLU A 407 -18.96 1.17 -14.12
C GLU A 407 -20.16 1.87 -13.48
N ILE A 408 -21.24 2.11 -14.27
CA ILE A 408 -22.46 2.75 -13.77
C ILE A 408 -23.28 1.78 -12.94
N ASP A 409 -23.48 0.55 -13.40
CA ASP A 409 -24.35 -0.44 -12.75
C ASP A 409 -23.72 -1.08 -11.51
N GLY A 410 -22.40 -1.26 -11.50
CA GLY A 410 -21.61 -1.80 -10.41
C GLY A 410 -20.68 -2.92 -10.83
N ILE A 411 -19.45 -2.86 -10.32
CA ILE A 411 -18.38 -3.77 -10.73
C ILE A 411 -18.46 -5.11 -10.01
N ASP A 412 -18.96 -5.14 -8.76
CA ASP A 412 -18.92 -6.30 -7.91
C ASP A 412 -19.66 -7.50 -8.55
N VAL A 413 -20.85 -7.28 -9.05
CA VAL A 413 -21.64 -8.34 -9.72
C VAL A 413 -20.99 -8.76 -11.04
N ALA A 414 -20.45 -7.81 -11.80
CA ALA A 414 -19.88 -8.07 -13.12
C ALA A 414 -18.56 -8.85 -13.05
N GLU A 415 -17.69 -8.54 -12.09
CA GLU A 415 -16.35 -9.14 -11.97
C GLU A 415 -16.30 -10.33 -10.99
N HIS A 416 -17.21 -10.37 -9.97
CA HIS A 416 -17.15 -11.35 -8.88
C HIS A 416 -18.43 -12.15 -8.67
N SER A 417 -19.52 -11.82 -9.37
CA SER A 417 -20.84 -12.44 -9.19
C SER A 417 -21.34 -12.37 -7.74
N GLU A 418 -20.92 -11.35 -7.00
CA GLU A 418 -21.24 -11.12 -5.59
C GLU A 418 -21.76 -9.72 -5.38
N SER A 419 -22.54 -9.53 -4.32
CA SER A 419 -22.99 -8.22 -3.82
C SER A 419 -22.53 -8.02 -2.39
N ALA A 420 -21.99 -6.84 -2.08
CA ALA A 420 -21.54 -6.51 -0.71
C ALA A 420 -22.69 -6.43 0.28
N TYR A 421 -23.91 -6.13 -0.19
CA TYR A 421 -25.10 -5.92 0.64
C TYR A 421 -26.36 -6.47 -0.03
N GLU A 422 -27.15 -7.21 0.73
CA GLU A 422 -28.47 -7.66 0.31
C GLU A 422 -29.53 -6.68 0.79
N PHE A 423 -30.11 -5.92 -0.13
CA PHE A 423 -31.18 -4.96 0.16
C PHE A 423 -32.57 -5.43 -0.28
N GLY A 424 -32.73 -6.70 -0.69
CA GLY A 424 -33.99 -7.25 -1.18
C GLY A 424 -34.09 -8.78 -1.10
N PRO A 425 -35.30 -9.34 -1.26
CA PRO A 425 -35.55 -10.77 -1.05
C PRO A 425 -34.95 -11.72 -2.10
N THR A 426 -34.22 -11.26 -3.09
CA THR A 426 -33.78 -12.03 -4.26
C THR A 426 -32.29 -11.98 -4.61
N SER A 427 -31.43 -11.36 -3.80
CA SER A 427 -29.99 -11.38 -4.05
C SER A 427 -29.33 -12.56 -3.32
N GLY A 428 -29.60 -13.78 -3.77
CA GLY A 428 -28.81 -14.94 -3.36
C GLY A 428 -27.45 -14.89 -4.04
N GLY A 429 -26.39 -14.54 -3.30
CA GLY A 429 -25.04 -14.63 -3.80
C GLY A 429 -24.66 -16.07 -4.12
N ALA A 430 -24.32 -16.35 -5.38
CA ALA A 430 -23.84 -17.66 -5.81
C ALA A 430 -22.39 -17.97 -5.40
N GLY A 431 -21.74 -17.12 -4.60
CA GLY A 431 -20.37 -17.15 -4.15
C GLY A 431 -19.68 -18.52 -4.04
N ALA A 432 -19.05 -18.82 -2.93
CA ALA A 432 -18.32 -20.08 -2.70
C ALA A 432 -19.19 -21.36 -2.84
N PHE A 433 -20.51 -21.23 -2.76
CA PHE A 433 -21.44 -22.33 -2.95
C PHE A 433 -21.67 -22.72 -4.42
N ALA A 434 -21.41 -21.83 -5.38
CA ALA A 434 -21.52 -22.14 -6.81
C ALA A 434 -20.53 -23.23 -7.25
N LEU A 435 -19.31 -23.23 -6.68
CA LEU A 435 -18.30 -24.26 -6.92
C LEU A 435 -18.69 -25.63 -6.33
N ALA A 436 -19.56 -25.65 -5.32
CA ALA A 436 -20.06 -26.85 -4.69
C ALA A 436 -21.36 -27.40 -5.34
N GLY A 437 -21.88 -26.75 -6.41
CA GLY A 437 -23.15 -27.13 -7.05
C GLY A 437 -24.39 -26.90 -6.18
N VAL A 438 -24.25 -26.09 -5.11
CA VAL A 438 -25.33 -25.77 -4.18
C VAL A 438 -25.86 -24.39 -4.57
N GLY A 439 -27.11 -24.32 -5.03
CA GLY A 439 -27.77 -23.04 -5.33
C GLY A 439 -28.17 -22.80 -6.79
N GLU A 440 -27.99 -23.77 -7.69
CA GLU A 440 -28.65 -23.70 -8.99
C GLU A 440 -30.18 -23.88 -8.77
N SER A 441 -30.88 -22.76 -8.61
CA SER A 441 -32.32 -22.76 -8.77
C SER A 441 -32.63 -23.07 -10.24
N LYS A 442 -33.27 -24.20 -10.52
CA LYS A 442 -33.90 -24.42 -11.80
C LYS A 442 -34.66 -23.15 -12.17
N LYS A 443 -34.38 -22.59 -13.35
CA LYS A 443 -35.25 -21.57 -13.93
C LYS A 443 -36.68 -22.12 -13.86
N PRO A 444 -37.65 -21.33 -13.40
CA PRO A 444 -39.05 -21.76 -13.51
C PRO A 444 -39.34 -22.04 -14.99
N GLU A 445 -39.73 -23.26 -15.33
CA GLU A 445 -40.33 -23.54 -16.61
C GLU A 445 -41.57 -22.67 -16.73
N VAL A 446 -41.54 -21.70 -17.62
CA VAL A 446 -42.73 -20.99 -18.06
C VAL A 446 -43.56 -22.03 -18.79
N SER A 447 -44.53 -22.62 -18.10
CA SER A 447 -45.58 -23.39 -18.74
C SER A 447 -46.38 -22.41 -19.62
N GLU A 448 -46.25 -22.55 -20.93
CA GLU A 448 -47.24 -21.99 -21.86
C GLU A 448 -48.58 -22.69 -21.60
N GLU A 449 -49.37 -22.18 -20.69
CA GLU A 449 -50.80 -22.45 -20.64
C GLU A 449 -51.44 -21.64 -21.76
N SER A 450 -51.73 -22.35 -22.85
CA SER A 450 -52.73 -21.97 -23.84
C SER A 450 -54.11 -21.98 -23.19
N GLY A 451 -54.53 -20.83 -22.68
CA GLY A 451 -55.86 -20.62 -22.12
C GLY A 451 -56.67 -19.69 -23.01
N ASP A 452 -57.61 -20.28 -23.73
CA ASP A 452 -58.67 -19.57 -24.43
C ASP A 452 -59.33 -18.51 -23.52
N ALA A 453 -59.31 -17.25 -23.97
CA ALA A 453 -60.08 -16.18 -23.34
C ALA A 453 -61.52 -16.27 -23.79
N PRO A 454 -62.52 -16.27 -22.89
CA PRO A 454 -63.92 -16.16 -23.30
C PRO A 454 -64.23 -14.73 -23.77
N VAL A 455 -64.79 -14.67 -24.97
CA VAL A 455 -65.41 -13.49 -25.55
C VAL A 455 -66.57 -13.05 -24.69
N LEU A 456 -66.49 -11.90 -24.04
CA LEU A 456 -67.64 -11.23 -23.43
C LEU A 456 -68.33 -10.36 -24.49
N GLU A 457 -69.55 -10.81 -24.88
CA GLU A 457 -70.53 -10.08 -25.68
C GLU A 457 -70.88 -8.74 -24.99
N SER A 458 -70.85 -7.69 -25.76
CA SER A 458 -71.40 -6.37 -25.42
C SER A 458 -72.92 -6.44 -25.33
N ALA A 459 -73.49 -6.16 -24.18
CA ALA A 459 -74.88 -5.83 -24.07
C ALA A 459 -75.03 -4.31 -24.03
N ASP A 460 -75.58 -3.77 -25.14
CA ASP A 460 -76.25 -2.47 -25.18
C ASP A 460 -77.46 -2.46 -24.23
N ALA A 461 -77.71 -1.36 -23.56
CA ALA A 461 -78.97 -0.65 -23.55
C ALA A 461 -79.18 0.28 -22.38
N THR A 462 -79.50 1.51 -22.80
CA THR A 462 -80.23 2.63 -22.17
C THR A 462 -79.60 3.42 -21.09
#